data_5f0d9a67a98d577e40fc0de71c317270
#
_entry.id   5f0d9a67a98d577e40fc0de71c317270
#
_cell.length_a   1.000
_cell.length_b   1.000
_cell.length_c   1.000
_cell.angle_alpha   90.00
_cell.angle_beta   90.00
_cell.angle_gamma   90.00
#
_symmetry.space_group_name_H-M   'P 1'
#
loop_
_entity.id
_entity.type
_entity.pdbx_description
1 polymer ?
#
loop_
_entity_poly.entity_id
_entity_poly.type
_entity_poly.pdbx_seq_one_letter_code
_entity_poly.pdbx_strand_id
1 'polypeptide(L)'
;MSHDERAPAVLVVARDATYAARLELALRALDGWRIDVTTPARVVDLVRRCPGAVLVLALGEADIRRTLRALRGSSALAVAVSAQPARFWTSAWRALGLRAVLPLHATPGELTGAVRAVHAGLLVAHQEALATPVAAAAPAHGLALTAREREILELIAEGANNRLIAARLAISRHTVKFHVASVLAKLGARSRTEAVTLALRAGLLAV
;
A
#
# COMPACT_ATOMS: atom_id res chain seq x y z
N MET A 1 -34.05 19.99 -13.14
CA MET A 1 -33.06 18.88 -13.07
C MET A 1 -31.69 19.52 -13.16
N SER A 2 -31.07 19.65 -12.01
CA SER A 2 -29.87 20.47 -11.80
C SER A 2 -28.64 19.86 -12.49
N HIS A 3 -27.83 20.72 -13.14
CA HIS A 3 -26.55 20.38 -13.77
C HIS A 3 -25.54 19.70 -12.82
N ASP A 4 -25.83 19.69 -11.53
CA ASP A 4 -24.96 19.19 -10.44
C ASP A 4 -24.92 17.64 -10.34
N GLU A 5 -25.92 16.92 -10.86
CA GLU A 5 -25.97 15.45 -10.81
C GLU A 5 -25.07 14.73 -11.85
N ARG A 6 -24.54 15.44 -12.83
CA ARG A 6 -23.68 14.89 -13.91
C ARG A 6 -22.22 15.19 -13.78
N ALA A 7 -21.83 16.04 -12.82
CA ALA A 7 -20.41 16.35 -12.61
C ALA A 7 -19.64 15.10 -12.13
N PRO A 8 -18.46 14.83 -12.70
CA PRO A 8 -17.63 13.74 -12.21
C PRO A 8 -17.27 13.99 -10.74
N ALA A 9 -17.27 12.94 -9.93
CA ALA A 9 -17.04 13.06 -8.50
C ALA A 9 -15.74 12.38 -8.06
N VAL A 10 -15.04 13.02 -7.12
CA VAL A 10 -13.92 12.42 -6.39
C VAL A 10 -14.32 12.23 -4.93
N LEU A 11 -14.18 11.03 -4.43
CA LEU A 11 -14.39 10.70 -3.03
C LEU A 11 -13.04 10.48 -2.34
N VAL A 12 -12.68 11.37 -1.45
CA VAL A 12 -11.42 11.29 -0.69
C VAL A 12 -11.66 10.54 0.61
N VAL A 13 -10.90 9.48 0.83
CA VAL A 13 -10.94 8.68 2.06
C VAL A 13 -9.53 8.61 2.64
N ALA A 14 -9.31 9.29 3.76
CA ALA A 14 -8.02 9.32 4.43
C ALA A 14 -8.13 8.91 5.90
N ARG A 15 -7.00 8.50 6.49
CA ARG A 15 -6.93 8.06 7.88
C ARG A 15 -7.09 9.23 8.85
N ASP A 16 -6.49 10.38 8.53
CA ASP A 16 -6.56 11.57 9.35
C ASP A 16 -7.12 12.77 8.57
N ALA A 17 -7.74 13.70 9.30
CA ALA A 17 -8.40 14.86 8.73
C ALA A 17 -7.43 15.85 8.07
N THR A 18 -6.21 15.99 8.59
CA THR A 18 -5.21 16.89 8.04
C THR A 18 -4.77 16.45 6.66
N TYR A 19 -4.52 15.16 6.49
CA TYR A 19 -4.15 14.61 5.20
C TYR A 19 -5.33 14.63 4.22
N ALA A 20 -6.56 14.38 4.70
CA ALA A 20 -7.77 14.51 3.89
C ALA A 20 -7.93 15.93 3.33
N ALA A 21 -7.77 16.96 4.19
CA ALA A 21 -7.84 18.37 3.78
C ALA A 21 -6.75 18.75 2.76
N ARG A 22 -5.53 18.20 2.91
CA ARG A 22 -4.45 18.39 1.93
C ARG A 22 -4.80 17.81 0.57
N LEU A 23 -5.34 16.60 0.53
CA LEU A 23 -5.77 15.95 -0.72
C LEU A 23 -6.94 16.71 -1.36
N GLU A 24 -7.92 17.11 -0.55
CA GLU A 24 -9.05 17.93 -1.02
C GLU A 24 -8.57 19.22 -1.67
N LEU A 25 -7.67 19.95 -0.98
CA LEU A 25 -7.11 21.20 -1.52
C LEU A 25 -6.37 20.98 -2.84
N ALA A 26 -5.57 19.92 -2.93
CA ALA A 26 -4.87 19.56 -4.17
C ALA A 26 -5.83 19.24 -5.32
N LEU A 27 -6.96 18.61 -5.01
CA LEU A 27 -7.96 18.21 -6.00
C LEU A 27 -8.87 19.37 -6.46
N ARG A 28 -8.91 20.49 -5.74
CA ARG A 28 -9.71 21.67 -6.15
C ARG A 28 -9.30 22.25 -7.50
N ALA A 29 -8.11 21.91 -8.02
CA ALA A 29 -7.68 22.24 -9.38
C ALA A 29 -8.40 21.40 -10.47
N LEU A 30 -9.31 20.51 -10.10
CA LEU A 30 -10.20 19.78 -11.01
C LEU A 30 -11.46 20.59 -11.28
N ASP A 31 -11.38 21.50 -12.25
CA ASP A 31 -12.53 22.31 -12.63
C ASP A 31 -13.71 21.44 -13.10
N GLY A 32 -14.89 21.73 -12.59
CA GLY A 32 -16.13 21.01 -12.91
C GLY A 32 -16.27 19.64 -12.21
N TRP A 33 -15.43 19.32 -11.24
CA TRP A 33 -15.53 18.10 -10.45
C TRP A 33 -16.10 18.38 -9.06
N ARG A 34 -16.91 17.48 -8.57
CA ARG A 34 -17.33 17.48 -7.16
C ARG A 34 -16.33 16.68 -6.34
N ILE A 35 -15.86 17.28 -5.23
CA ILE A 35 -14.89 16.66 -4.32
C ILE A 35 -15.54 16.52 -2.95
N ASP A 36 -15.69 15.29 -2.50
CA ASP A 36 -16.28 14.96 -1.20
C ASP A 36 -15.28 14.20 -0.35
N VAL A 37 -15.00 14.69 0.85
CA VAL A 37 -14.23 13.96 1.86
C VAL A 37 -15.17 13.07 2.65
N THR A 38 -14.82 11.79 2.79
CA THR A 38 -15.67 10.81 3.45
C THR A 38 -14.87 9.81 4.28
N THR A 39 -15.58 8.96 4.99
CA THR A 39 -14.99 7.89 5.81
C THR A 39 -15.14 6.53 5.13
N PRO A 40 -14.31 5.53 5.48
CA PRO A 40 -14.46 4.16 4.95
C PRO A 40 -15.86 3.56 5.17
N ALA A 41 -16.54 3.96 6.24
CA ALA A 41 -17.89 3.47 6.55
C ALA A 41 -18.96 4.00 5.59
N ARG A 42 -18.80 5.23 5.10
CA ARG A 42 -19.78 5.90 4.22
C ARG A 42 -19.49 5.78 2.73
N VAL A 43 -18.27 5.41 2.37
CA VAL A 43 -17.82 5.43 0.96
C VAL A 43 -18.67 4.49 0.08
N VAL A 44 -19.10 3.35 0.61
CA VAL A 44 -19.91 2.37 -0.14
C VAL A 44 -21.25 2.96 -0.57
N ASP A 45 -21.91 3.67 0.33
CA ASP A 45 -23.22 4.29 0.05
C ASP A 45 -23.06 5.48 -0.91
N LEU A 46 -21.98 6.25 -0.79
CA LEU A 46 -21.70 7.37 -1.69
C LEU A 46 -21.38 6.89 -3.11
N VAL A 47 -20.62 5.82 -3.26
CA VAL A 47 -20.32 5.23 -4.58
C VAL A 47 -21.59 4.78 -5.29
N ARG A 48 -22.56 4.22 -4.55
CA ARG A 48 -23.85 3.84 -5.12
C ARG A 48 -24.66 5.04 -5.66
N ARG A 49 -24.50 6.20 -5.03
CA ARG A 49 -25.17 7.45 -5.43
C ARG A 49 -24.43 8.20 -6.53
N CYS A 50 -23.13 7.94 -6.69
CA CYS A 50 -22.26 8.58 -7.65
C CYS A 50 -21.56 7.54 -8.53
N PRO A 51 -22.27 6.92 -9.50
CA PRO A 51 -21.67 5.93 -10.40
C PRO A 51 -20.51 6.55 -11.20
N GLY A 52 -19.38 5.85 -11.25
CA GLY A 52 -18.18 6.34 -11.95
C GLY A 52 -17.32 7.30 -11.12
N ALA A 53 -17.62 7.51 -9.83
CA ALA A 53 -16.77 8.31 -8.96
C ALA A 53 -15.35 7.73 -8.86
N VAL A 54 -14.36 8.61 -8.83
CA VAL A 54 -12.97 8.25 -8.56
C VAL A 54 -12.71 8.32 -7.07
N LEU A 55 -12.23 7.22 -6.50
CA LEU A 55 -11.88 7.12 -5.09
C LEU A 55 -10.41 7.44 -4.90
N VAL A 56 -10.07 8.39 -4.04
CA VAL A 56 -8.70 8.63 -3.60
C VAL A 56 -8.54 8.07 -2.19
N LEU A 57 -7.82 6.96 -2.07
CA LEU A 57 -7.68 6.18 -0.85
C LEU A 57 -6.29 6.38 -0.23
N ALA A 58 -6.23 7.16 0.84
CA ALA A 58 -5.03 7.39 1.65
C ALA A 58 -5.16 6.70 3.02
N LEU A 59 -5.23 5.39 3.00
CA LEU A 59 -5.46 4.51 4.14
C LEU A 59 -4.34 3.47 4.29
N GLY A 60 -4.38 2.71 5.37
CA GLY A 60 -3.54 1.52 5.50
C GLY A 60 -3.94 0.42 4.51
N GLU A 61 -3.00 -0.47 4.18
CA GLU A 61 -3.20 -1.55 3.21
C GLU A 61 -4.44 -2.40 3.50
N ALA A 62 -4.64 -2.78 4.77
CA ALA A 62 -5.78 -3.60 5.18
C ALA A 62 -7.12 -2.88 4.94
N ASP A 63 -7.17 -1.58 5.19
CA ASP A 63 -8.38 -0.77 5.04
C ASP A 63 -8.68 -0.49 3.56
N ILE A 64 -7.66 -0.21 2.73
CA ILE A 64 -7.82 -0.12 1.28
C ILE A 64 -8.38 -1.44 0.73
N ARG A 65 -7.81 -2.57 1.13
CA ARG A 65 -8.26 -3.90 0.70
C ARG A 65 -9.71 -4.16 1.10
N ARG A 66 -10.08 -3.82 2.34
CA ARG A 66 -11.45 -3.94 2.85
C ARG A 66 -12.42 -3.08 2.05
N THR A 67 -12.07 -1.83 1.82
CA THR A 67 -12.87 -0.87 1.05
C THR A 67 -13.09 -1.36 -0.38
N LEU A 68 -12.04 -1.75 -1.08
CA LEU A 68 -12.15 -2.24 -2.46
C LEU A 68 -12.96 -3.55 -2.57
N ARG A 69 -12.85 -4.44 -1.58
CA ARG A 69 -13.68 -5.66 -1.54
C ARG A 69 -15.17 -5.34 -1.35
N ALA A 70 -15.49 -4.36 -0.50
CA ALA A 70 -16.87 -3.93 -0.27
C ALA A 70 -17.47 -3.25 -1.51
N LEU A 71 -16.64 -2.71 -2.40
CA LEU A 71 -17.03 -2.05 -3.65
C LEU A 71 -17.02 -2.98 -4.86
N ARG A 72 -16.80 -4.29 -4.67
CA ARG A 72 -16.85 -5.24 -5.79
C ARG A 72 -18.19 -5.17 -6.53
N GLY A 73 -18.11 -5.11 -7.86
CA GLY A 73 -19.29 -4.98 -8.72
C GLY A 73 -19.80 -3.55 -8.88
N SER A 74 -19.20 -2.56 -8.22
CA SER A 74 -19.48 -1.15 -8.51
C SER A 74 -18.62 -0.65 -9.67
N SER A 75 -19.01 0.48 -10.27
CA SER A 75 -18.23 1.19 -11.29
C SER A 75 -17.15 2.11 -10.71
N ALA A 76 -16.85 2.01 -9.41
CA ALA A 76 -15.88 2.87 -8.75
C ALA A 76 -14.44 2.58 -9.24
N LEU A 77 -13.71 3.66 -9.46
CA LEU A 77 -12.33 3.66 -9.92
C LEU A 77 -11.43 4.13 -8.78
N ALA A 78 -10.44 3.36 -8.38
CA ALA A 78 -9.63 3.67 -7.20
C ALA A 78 -8.22 4.12 -7.52
N VAL A 79 -7.79 5.18 -6.83
CA VAL A 79 -6.42 5.70 -6.76
C VAL A 79 -5.92 5.47 -5.33
N ALA A 80 -4.86 4.72 -5.13
CA ALA A 80 -4.22 4.57 -3.83
C ALA A 80 -3.09 5.58 -3.66
N VAL A 81 -3.02 6.21 -2.50
CA VAL A 81 -1.91 7.09 -2.10
C VAL A 81 -1.20 6.45 -0.91
N SER A 82 0.06 6.09 -1.08
CA SER A 82 0.80 5.25 -0.12
C SER A 82 2.26 5.64 0.03
N ALA A 83 2.83 5.40 1.22
CA ALA A 83 4.27 5.51 1.44
C ALA A 83 5.08 4.40 0.72
N GLN A 84 4.42 3.34 0.28
CA GLN A 84 5.05 2.21 -0.41
C GLN A 84 4.25 1.85 -1.67
N PRO A 85 4.25 2.72 -2.70
CA PRO A 85 3.40 2.56 -3.88
C PRO A 85 3.66 1.26 -4.64
N ALA A 86 4.89 0.76 -4.68
CA ALA A 86 5.24 -0.50 -5.35
C ALA A 86 4.46 -1.72 -4.81
N ARG A 87 4.08 -1.72 -3.53
CA ARG A 87 3.27 -2.81 -2.94
C ARG A 87 1.86 -2.90 -3.51
N PHE A 88 1.33 -1.79 -4.01
CA PHE A 88 -0.02 -1.72 -4.55
C PHE A 88 -0.09 -1.94 -6.05
N TRP A 89 1.05 -1.86 -6.78
CA TRP A 89 1.06 -2.03 -8.22
C TRP A 89 1.18 -3.50 -8.65
N THR A 90 0.24 -4.33 -8.21
CA THR A 90 0.20 -5.76 -8.55
C THR A 90 -1.11 -6.13 -9.25
N SER A 91 -1.11 -7.29 -9.93
CA SER A 91 -2.32 -7.82 -10.58
C SER A 91 -3.47 -8.04 -9.58
N ALA A 92 -3.14 -8.48 -8.37
CA ALA A 92 -4.13 -8.70 -7.30
C ALA A 92 -4.87 -7.41 -6.90
N TRP A 93 -4.16 -6.29 -6.80
CA TRP A 93 -4.77 -4.99 -6.49
C TRP A 93 -5.59 -4.45 -7.65
N ARG A 94 -5.11 -4.61 -8.90
CA ARG A 94 -5.87 -4.25 -10.10
C ARG A 94 -7.16 -5.06 -10.24
N ALA A 95 -7.14 -6.34 -9.90
CA ALA A 95 -8.34 -7.19 -9.85
C ALA A 95 -9.37 -6.73 -8.79
N LEU A 96 -8.93 -6.00 -7.75
CA LEU A 96 -9.81 -5.37 -6.76
C LEU A 96 -10.37 -4.01 -7.22
N GLY A 97 -10.00 -3.51 -8.39
CA GLY A 97 -10.48 -2.22 -8.90
C GLY A 97 -9.50 -1.06 -8.73
N LEU A 98 -8.26 -1.30 -8.26
CA LEU A 98 -7.24 -0.26 -8.20
C LEU A 98 -6.78 0.11 -9.61
N ARG A 99 -6.80 1.41 -9.93
CA ARG A 99 -6.46 1.94 -11.26
C ARG A 99 -5.23 2.84 -11.23
N ALA A 100 -4.93 3.47 -10.09
CA ALA A 100 -3.74 4.29 -9.94
C ALA A 100 -3.06 4.09 -8.59
N VAL A 101 -1.75 4.31 -8.56
CA VAL A 101 -0.95 4.32 -7.35
C VAL A 101 0.02 5.49 -7.37
N LEU A 102 -0.03 6.30 -6.32
CA LEU A 102 0.80 7.48 -6.10
C LEU A 102 1.52 7.42 -4.75
N PRO A 103 2.68 8.08 -4.61
CA PRO A 103 3.34 8.24 -3.31
C PRO A 103 2.63 9.28 -2.45
N LEU A 104 2.88 9.26 -1.12
CA LEU A 104 2.31 10.25 -0.19
C LEU A 104 2.72 11.70 -0.48
N HIS A 105 3.86 11.89 -1.13
CA HIS A 105 4.40 13.19 -1.49
C HIS A 105 4.05 13.62 -2.92
N ALA A 106 3.17 12.88 -3.59
CA ALA A 106 2.69 13.25 -4.92
C ALA A 106 2.23 14.72 -4.95
N THR A 107 2.63 15.42 -6.00
CA THR A 107 2.25 16.82 -6.22
C THR A 107 0.77 16.96 -6.56
N PRO A 108 0.17 18.13 -6.36
CA PRO A 108 -1.21 18.38 -6.81
C PRO A 108 -1.44 18.05 -8.29
N GLY A 109 -0.46 18.36 -9.16
CA GLY A 109 -0.53 18.07 -10.61
C GLY A 109 -0.55 16.57 -10.90
N GLU A 110 0.28 15.78 -10.21
CA GLU A 110 0.28 14.31 -10.34
C GLU A 110 -1.02 13.69 -9.85
N LEU A 111 -1.56 14.18 -8.72
CA LEU A 111 -2.82 13.70 -8.17
C LEU A 111 -3.99 13.99 -9.10
N THR A 112 -4.13 15.22 -9.58
CA THR A 112 -5.20 15.60 -10.51
C THR A 112 -5.06 14.91 -11.86
N GLY A 113 -3.84 14.80 -12.38
CA GLY A 113 -3.53 14.05 -13.60
C GLY A 113 -3.92 12.57 -13.48
N ALA A 114 -3.60 11.93 -12.36
CA ALA A 114 -3.97 10.54 -12.11
C ALA A 114 -5.49 10.36 -12.03
N VAL A 115 -6.20 11.26 -11.34
CA VAL A 115 -7.67 11.21 -11.23
C VAL A 115 -8.32 11.35 -12.62
N ARG A 116 -7.90 12.31 -13.43
CA ARG A 116 -8.40 12.49 -14.82
C ARG A 116 -8.13 11.26 -15.68
N ALA A 117 -6.92 10.73 -15.64
CA ALA A 117 -6.51 9.55 -16.40
C ALA A 117 -7.31 8.29 -16.00
N VAL A 118 -7.50 8.08 -14.70
CA VAL A 118 -8.30 6.98 -14.17
C VAL A 118 -9.76 7.11 -14.57
N HIS A 119 -10.32 8.31 -14.52
CA HIS A 119 -11.69 8.57 -14.99
C HIS A 119 -11.85 8.29 -16.48
N ALA A 120 -10.82 8.57 -17.29
CA ALA A 120 -10.77 8.23 -18.70
C ALA A 120 -10.51 6.72 -18.97
N GLY A 121 -10.46 5.87 -17.93
CA GLY A 121 -10.27 4.44 -18.05
C GLY A 121 -8.80 3.97 -18.12
N LEU A 122 -7.84 4.86 -17.92
CA LEU A 122 -6.42 4.54 -17.95
C LEU A 122 -5.93 3.93 -16.63
N LEU A 123 -4.81 3.22 -16.71
CA LEU A 123 -4.04 2.77 -15.55
C LEU A 123 -2.86 3.71 -15.34
N VAL A 124 -2.65 4.16 -14.10
CA VAL A 124 -1.59 5.12 -13.76
C VAL A 124 -0.70 4.55 -12.66
N ALA A 125 0.58 4.46 -12.94
CA ALA A 125 1.58 4.10 -11.95
C ALA A 125 2.63 5.21 -11.85
N HIS A 126 2.81 5.76 -10.65
CA HIS A 126 3.95 6.63 -10.40
C HIS A 126 5.25 5.82 -10.58
N GLN A 127 6.33 6.49 -11.00
CA GLN A 127 7.63 5.81 -11.21
C GLN A 127 8.09 5.00 -9.99
N GLU A 128 7.81 5.45 -8.77
CA GLU A 128 8.09 4.70 -7.54
C GLU A 128 7.27 3.42 -7.39
N ALA A 129 6.10 3.34 -8.02
CA ALA A 129 5.31 2.13 -8.06
C ALA A 129 5.85 1.12 -9.09
N LEU A 130 6.54 1.62 -10.11
CA LEU A 130 7.21 0.85 -11.15
C LEU A 130 8.67 0.55 -10.80
N ALA A 131 9.28 1.36 -9.94
CA ALA A 131 10.58 1.05 -9.39
C ALA A 131 10.47 -0.35 -8.78
N THR A 132 11.00 -1.32 -9.50
CA THR A 132 11.20 -2.66 -8.93
C THR A 132 11.96 -2.39 -7.64
N PRO A 133 11.45 -2.76 -6.46
CA PRO A 133 12.30 -2.75 -5.31
C PRO A 133 13.49 -3.61 -5.72
N VAL A 134 14.67 -3.05 -5.69
CA VAL A 134 15.86 -3.89 -5.65
C VAL A 134 15.58 -4.84 -4.50
N ALA A 135 15.23 -6.10 -4.82
CA ALA A 135 14.71 -7.13 -3.92
C ALA A 135 13.33 -6.87 -3.30
N ALA A 136 12.25 -6.94 -4.11
CA ALA A 136 10.95 -7.52 -3.69
C ALA A 136 10.13 -7.88 -4.92
N ALA A 137 10.61 -8.71 -5.80
CA ALA A 137 9.76 -9.65 -6.49
C ALA A 137 9.23 -10.57 -5.40
N ALA A 138 8.00 -10.33 -4.94
CA ALA A 138 7.30 -11.36 -4.23
C ALA A 138 6.90 -12.41 -5.26
N PRO A 139 7.52 -13.58 -5.27
CA PRO A 139 6.89 -14.71 -5.88
C PRO A 139 5.65 -15.02 -5.03
N ALA A 140 4.56 -15.33 -5.69
CA ALA A 140 3.54 -16.16 -5.11
C ALA A 140 4.26 -17.33 -4.38
N HIS A 141 3.97 -17.50 -3.08
CA HIS A 141 4.39 -18.66 -2.30
C HIS A 141 5.89 -19.00 -2.35
N GLY A 142 6.67 -18.33 -1.52
CA GLY A 142 8.06 -18.73 -1.29
C GLY A 142 8.79 -17.75 -0.39
N LEU A 143 9.39 -18.27 0.62
CA LEU A 143 10.20 -17.75 1.74
C LEU A 143 11.36 -16.80 1.34
N ALA A 144 11.14 -15.80 0.47
CA ALA A 144 12.19 -14.89 0.01
C ALA A 144 12.46 -13.80 1.06
N LEU A 145 13.44 -14.04 1.91
CA LEU A 145 14.00 -13.04 2.79
C LEU A 145 14.81 -12.02 1.96
N THR A 146 14.72 -10.73 2.30
CA THR A 146 15.64 -9.71 1.77
C THR A 146 17.08 -10.00 2.21
N ALA A 147 18.07 -9.42 1.56
CA ALA A 147 19.48 -9.56 1.97
C ALA A 147 19.65 -9.21 3.46
N ARG A 148 19.02 -8.10 3.90
CA ARG A 148 19.08 -7.66 5.30
C ARG A 148 18.36 -8.60 6.27
N GLU A 149 17.25 -9.18 5.88
CA GLU A 149 16.52 -10.18 6.68
C GLU A 149 17.30 -11.50 6.76
N ARG A 150 18.05 -11.85 5.70
CA ARG A 150 18.91 -13.03 5.68
C ARG A 150 20.09 -12.84 6.63
N GLU A 151 20.81 -11.70 6.58
CA GLU A 151 21.87 -11.37 7.53
C GLU A 151 21.36 -11.44 8.99
N ILE A 152 20.17 -10.93 9.24
CA ILE A 152 19.57 -10.97 10.58
C ILE A 152 19.20 -12.39 10.96
N LEU A 153 18.68 -13.20 10.04
CA LEU A 153 18.36 -14.60 10.29
C LEU A 153 19.62 -15.44 10.60
N GLU A 154 20.72 -15.19 9.89
CA GLU A 154 22.04 -15.79 10.15
C GLU A 154 22.51 -15.46 11.57
N LEU A 155 22.45 -14.18 11.96
CA LEU A 155 22.78 -13.77 13.32
C LEU A 155 21.84 -14.36 14.38
N ILE A 156 20.57 -14.56 14.06
CA ILE A 156 19.63 -15.28 14.94
C ILE A 156 20.04 -16.74 15.08
N ALA A 157 20.47 -17.38 14.01
CA ALA A 157 20.95 -18.76 14.03
C ALA A 157 22.24 -18.92 14.87
N GLU A 158 23.10 -17.89 14.88
CA GLU A 158 24.26 -17.81 15.79
C GLU A 158 23.89 -17.55 17.26
N GLY A 159 22.59 -17.40 17.59
CA GLY A 159 22.13 -17.10 18.93
C GLY A 159 22.24 -15.62 19.33
N ALA A 160 22.51 -14.70 18.39
CA ALA A 160 22.65 -13.29 18.70
C ALA A 160 21.32 -12.66 19.17
N ASN A 161 21.35 -11.93 20.28
CA ASN A 161 20.23 -11.12 20.73
C ASN A 161 20.13 -9.79 19.97
N ASN A 162 19.03 -9.06 20.12
CA ASN A 162 18.79 -7.81 19.37
C ASN A 162 19.86 -6.73 19.64
N ARG A 163 20.51 -6.75 20.81
CA ARG A 163 21.58 -5.80 21.13
C ARG A 163 22.83 -6.11 20.32
N LEU A 164 23.19 -7.38 20.22
CA LEU A 164 24.36 -7.84 19.46
C LEU A 164 24.13 -7.64 17.96
N ILE A 165 22.94 -7.98 17.45
CA ILE A 165 22.55 -7.74 16.05
C ILE A 165 22.64 -6.24 15.71
N ALA A 166 22.11 -5.38 16.57
CA ALA A 166 22.16 -3.92 16.40
C ALA A 166 23.61 -3.41 16.30
N ALA A 167 24.48 -3.91 17.18
CA ALA A 167 25.91 -3.55 17.19
C ALA A 167 26.63 -4.02 15.92
N ARG A 168 26.44 -5.29 15.51
CA ARG A 168 27.09 -5.87 14.33
C ARG A 168 26.66 -5.20 13.03
N LEU A 169 25.39 -4.82 12.95
CA LEU A 169 24.78 -4.27 11.74
C LEU A 169 24.73 -2.73 11.72
N ALA A 170 25.28 -2.07 12.75
CA ALA A 170 25.30 -0.60 12.92
C ALA A 170 23.91 0.05 12.79
N ILE A 171 22.87 -0.57 13.35
CA ILE A 171 21.49 -0.05 13.34
C ILE A 171 20.90 0.00 14.76
N SER A 172 19.76 0.69 14.93
CA SER A 172 19.10 0.76 16.23
C SER A 172 18.50 -0.59 16.66
N ARG A 173 18.43 -0.84 17.97
CA ARG A 173 17.71 -2.02 18.51
C ARG A 173 16.24 -2.05 18.10
N HIS A 174 15.63 -0.89 17.89
CA HIS A 174 14.27 -0.76 17.41
C HIS A 174 14.15 -1.25 15.97
N THR A 175 15.07 -0.85 15.10
CA THR A 175 15.15 -1.32 13.71
C THR A 175 15.34 -2.84 13.65
N VAL A 176 16.18 -3.41 14.52
CA VAL A 176 16.35 -4.87 14.61
C VAL A 176 15.04 -5.57 14.98
N LYS A 177 14.28 -5.04 15.96
CA LYS A 177 12.97 -5.61 16.31
C LYS A 177 12.02 -5.70 15.11
N PHE A 178 11.98 -4.66 14.27
CA PHE A 178 11.16 -4.67 13.05
C PHE A 178 11.59 -5.74 12.06
N HIS A 179 12.90 -5.86 11.80
CA HIS A 179 13.41 -6.88 10.89
C HIS A 179 13.18 -8.30 11.43
N VAL A 180 13.40 -8.51 12.73
CA VAL A 180 13.10 -9.82 13.36
C VAL A 180 11.63 -10.18 13.21
N ALA A 181 10.72 -9.24 13.49
CA ALA A 181 9.29 -9.47 13.32
C ALA A 181 8.93 -9.78 11.86
N SER A 182 9.58 -9.10 10.90
CA SER A 182 9.39 -9.36 9.46
C SER A 182 9.88 -10.76 9.07
N VAL A 183 11.05 -11.18 9.55
CA VAL A 183 11.60 -12.53 9.32
C VAL A 183 10.66 -13.60 9.87
N LEU A 184 10.19 -13.45 11.11
CA LEU A 184 9.24 -14.38 11.72
C LEU A 184 7.95 -14.49 10.90
N ALA A 185 7.38 -13.35 10.49
CA ALA A 185 6.15 -13.32 9.70
C ALA A 185 6.32 -13.97 8.32
N LYS A 186 7.46 -13.75 7.66
CA LYS A 186 7.76 -14.34 6.34
C LYS A 186 7.98 -15.85 6.40
N LEU A 187 8.60 -16.32 7.48
CA LEU A 187 8.82 -17.74 7.71
C LEU A 187 7.59 -18.45 8.32
N GLY A 188 6.56 -17.70 8.71
CA GLY A 188 5.41 -18.25 9.44
C GLY A 188 5.76 -18.74 10.85
N ALA A 189 6.88 -18.27 11.42
CA ALA A 189 7.42 -18.71 12.70
C ALA A 189 6.82 -17.89 13.86
N ARG A 190 6.55 -18.56 14.97
CA ARG A 190 6.05 -17.98 16.23
C ARG A 190 7.19 -17.61 17.20
N SER A 191 8.39 -18.14 16.95
CA SER A 191 9.57 -17.91 17.78
C SER A 191 10.85 -17.86 16.95
N ARG A 192 11.93 -17.32 17.54
CA ARG A 192 13.26 -17.27 16.91
C ARG A 192 13.80 -18.67 16.60
N THR A 193 13.64 -19.59 17.53
CA THR A 193 14.08 -20.99 17.38
C THR A 193 13.31 -21.68 16.26
N GLU A 194 12.01 -21.46 16.17
CA GLU A 194 11.18 -21.99 15.11
C GLU A 194 11.59 -21.40 13.74
N ALA A 195 11.90 -20.10 13.69
CA ALA A 195 12.38 -19.45 12.46
C ALA A 195 13.69 -20.08 11.95
N VAL A 196 14.65 -20.35 12.82
CA VAL A 196 15.90 -21.03 12.46
C VAL A 196 15.62 -22.44 11.95
N THR A 197 14.76 -23.21 12.64
CA THR A 197 14.39 -24.56 12.22
C THR A 197 13.72 -24.59 10.84
N LEU A 198 12.80 -23.68 10.59
CA LEU A 198 12.13 -23.55 9.30
C LEU A 198 13.08 -23.11 8.19
N ALA A 199 13.99 -22.18 8.50
CA ALA A 199 15.00 -21.70 7.56
C ALA A 199 16.01 -22.81 7.16
N LEU A 200 16.46 -23.62 8.10
CA LEU A 200 17.30 -24.79 7.82
C LEU A 200 16.58 -25.80 6.92
N ARG A 201 15.32 -26.13 7.22
CA ARG A 201 14.50 -27.03 6.40
C ARG A 201 14.26 -26.49 4.99
N ALA A 202 14.16 -25.16 4.83
CA ALA A 202 13.97 -24.50 3.55
C ALA A 202 15.28 -24.25 2.76
N GLY A 203 16.44 -24.66 3.30
CA GLY A 203 17.75 -24.43 2.67
C GLY A 203 18.16 -22.93 2.63
N LEU A 204 17.58 -22.12 3.50
CA LEU A 204 17.89 -20.68 3.61
C LEU A 204 19.11 -20.41 4.50
N LEU A 205 19.49 -21.37 5.34
CA LEU A 205 20.69 -21.41 6.17
C LEU A 205 21.47 -22.68 5.85
N ALA A 206 22.80 -22.55 5.76
CA ALA A 206 23.70 -23.68 5.74
C ALA A 206 24.13 -24.04 7.17
N VAL A 207 24.29 -25.31 7.46
CA VAL A 207 24.87 -25.82 8.71
C VAL A 207 26.36 -25.86 8.58
#